data_b2be0cb52119240cdabd30e3399cac64
#
_entry.id   b2be0cb52119240cdabd30e3399cac64
#
_cell.length_a   1.000
_cell.length_b   1.000
_cell.length_c   1.000
_cell.angle_alpha   90.00
_cell.angle_beta   90.00
_cell.angle_gamma   90.00
#
_symmetry.space_group_name_H-M   'P 1'
#
loop_
_entity.id
_entity.type
_entity.pdbx_description
1 polymer ?
#
loop_
_entity_poly.entity_id
_entity_poly.type
_entity_poly.pdbx_seq_one_letter_code
_entity_poly.pdbx_strand_id
1 'polypeptide(L)'
;ANMPELVQGLIFLCAYLPIEGHSLSDMRQLANEHPLLPAIQRSEDRLSMTFNPDQIERLFYHDCPPGTYEFALEHLSPQALKPQRTAIEGLEKTKGIPKAYIVCEEDRAIPPAFQRYMAAGLPDTQRFSLPTSHSPFFSAPKALAQQLSDIARVELMSV
;
A
#
# COMPACT_ATOMS: atom_id res chain seq x y z
N ALA A 1 -11.89 7.95 -9.27
CA ALA A 1 -11.29 8.08 -10.60
C ALA A 1 -12.06 9.13 -11.41
N ASN A 2 -11.34 10.01 -12.12
CA ASN A 2 -12.01 11.00 -12.99
C ASN A 2 -12.35 10.41 -14.37
N MET A 3 -11.71 9.29 -14.72
CA MET A 3 -11.89 8.56 -15.98
C MET A 3 -11.92 7.05 -15.70
N PRO A 4 -12.95 6.54 -15.04
CA PRO A 4 -13.03 5.13 -14.68
C PRO A 4 -13.08 4.20 -15.90
N GLU A 5 -13.60 4.68 -17.03
CA GLU A 5 -13.67 3.98 -18.30
C GLU A 5 -12.31 3.63 -18.93
N LEU A 6 -11.24 4.30 -18.47
CA LEU A 6 -9.87 4.02 -18.92
C LEU A 6 -9.13 3.03 -17.99
N VAL A 7 -9.78 2.59 -16.90
CA VAL A 7 -9.16 1.71 -15.90
C VAL A 7 -9.71 0.31 -16.04
N GLN A 8 -8.87 -0.63 -16.46
CA GLN A 8 -9.25 -2.03 -16.63
C GLN A 8 -9.32 -2.79 -15.31
N GLY A 9 -8.55 -2.37 -14.29
CA GLY A 9 -8.55 -2.99 -12.98
C GLY A 9 -7.69 -2.21 -11.99
N LEU A 10 -7.84 -2.52 -10.70
CA LEU A 10 -7.12 -1.91 -9.60
C LEU A 10 -6.41 -2.99 -8.80
N ILE A 11 -5.08 -2.93 -8.72
CA ILE A 11 -4.28 -3.84 -7.91
C ILE A 11 -3.74 -3.06 -6.70
N PHE A 12 -4.09 -3.51 -5.52
CA PHE A 12 -3.60 -2.95 -4.25
C PHE A 12 -2.44 -3.82 -3.74
N LEU A 13 -1.25 -3.25 -3.72
CA LEU A 13 -0.03 -3.90 -3.23
C LEU A 13 0.31 -3.37 -1.85
N CYS A 14 0.20 -4.19 -0.80
CA CYS A 14 0.43 -3.82 0.61
C CYS A 14 -0.05 -2.39 0.94
N ALA A 15 -1.22 -2.02 0.43
CA ALA A 15 -1.77 -0.66 0.47
C ALA A 15 -3.08 -0.59 1.25
N TYR A 16 -3.49 0.61 1.65
CA TYR A 16 -4.83 0.80 2.19
C TYR A 16 -5.87 0.64 1.09
N LEU A 17 -6.84 -0.27 1.30
CA LEU A 17 -8.00 -0.40 0.42
C LEU A 17 -9.01 0.69 0.78
N PRO A 18 -9.34 1.61 -0.14
CA PRO A 18 -10.15 2.79 0.18
C PRO A 18 -11.55 2.44 0.71
N ILE A 19 -12.00 3.20 1.71
CA ILE A 19 -13.35 3.15 2.26
C ILE A 19 -14.01 4.53 2.03
N GLU A 20 -15.22 4.56 1.47
CA GLU A 20 -15.97 5.81 1.24
C GLU A 20 -16.11 6.61 2.53
N GLY A 21 -15.86 7.92 2.45
CA GLY A 21 -15.96 8.83 3.57
C GLY A 21 -14.81 8.75 4.60
N HIS A 22 -13.83 7.86 4.41
CA HIS A 22 -12.67 7.72 5.29
C HIS A 22 -11.42 8.33 4.66
N SER A 23 -10.63 9.00 5.47
CA SER A 23 -9.27 9.37 5.11
C SER A 23 -8.31 8.19 5.37
N LEU A 24 -7.10 8.24 4.82
CA LEU A 24 -6.05 7.27 5.13
C LEU A 24 -5.73 7.26 6.65
N SER A 25 -5.79 8.42 7.30
CA SER A 25 -5.60 8.53 8.75
C SER A 25 -6.69 7.81 9.54
N ASP A 26 -7.95 7.87 9.09
CA ASP A 26 -9.07 7.16 9.73
C ASP A 26 -8.93 5.65 9.52
N MET A 27 -8.60 5.22 8.29
CA MET A 27 -8.39 3.81 7.98
C MET A 27 -7.26 3.19 8.81
N ARG A 28 -6.19 3.95 9.07
CA ARG A 28 -5.10 3.49 9.93
C ARG A 28 -5.60 3.13 11.34
N GLN A 29 -6.56 3.87 11.87
CA GLN A 29 -7.11 3.63 13.21
C GLN A 29 -7.93 2.32 13.31
N LEU A 30 -8.32 1.74 12.18
CA LEU A 30 -9.00 0.44 12.15
C LEU A 30 -8.04 -0.74 12.39
N ALA A 31 -6.74 -0.52 12.31
CA ALA A 31 -5.74 -1.53 12.62
C ALA A 31 -5.57 -1.71 14.13
N ASN A 32 -5.28 -2.93 14.58
CA ASN A 32 -4.97 -3.21 15.98
C ASN A 32 -3.55 -2.78 16.37
N GLU A 33 -2.67 -2.62 15.38
CA GLU A 33 -1.26 -2.27 15.57
C GLU A 33 -0.89 -1.09 14.67
N HIS A 34 -0.03 -0.21 15.18
CA HIS A 34 0.36 1.02 14.48
C HIS A 34 1.89 1.20 14.41
N PRO A 35 2.62 0.28 13.75
CA PRO A 35 4.08 0.28 13.75
C PRO A 35 4.71 1.52 13.12
N LEU A 36 3.99 2.20 12.22
CA LEU A 36 4.45 3.44 11.60
C LEU A 36 4.35 4.67 12.51
N LEU A 37 3.43 4.71 13.47
CA LEU A 37 3.19 5.91 14.26
C LEU A 37 4.42 6.42 15.02
N PRO A 38 5.22 5.55 15.69
CA PRO A 38 6.45 5.98 16.38
C PRO A 38 7.53 6.51 15.44
N ALA A 39 7.49 6.13 14.16
CA ALA A 39 8.46 6.52 13.16
C ALA A 39 8.14 7.85 12.47
N ILE A 40 6.91 8.36 12.60
CA ILE A 40 6.49 9.59 11.93
C ILE A 40 7.10 10.82 12.59
N GLN A 41 7.80 11.62 11.80
CA GLN A 41 8.30 12.94 12.16
C GLN A 41 7.51 14.00 11.36
N ARG A 42 6.88 14.93 12.07
CA ARG A 42 6.12 16.02 11.46
C ARG A 42 7.01 17.25 11.31
N SER A 43 6.83 17.99 10.21
CA SER A 43 7.43 19.31 10.02
C SER A 43 6.96 20.31 11.10
N GLU A 44 7.74 21.36 11.34
CA GLU A 44 7.40 22.42 12.32
C GLU A 44 6.06 23.09 12.01
N ASP A 45 5.79 23.36 10.74
CA ASP A 45 4.53 23.93 10.26
C ASP A 45 3.36 22.93 10.23
N ARG A 46 3.63 21.63 10.51
CA ARG A 46 2.66 20.53 10.51
C ARG A 46 1.95 20.30 9.18
N LEU A 47 2.54 20.73 8.07
CA LEU A 47 1.97 20.54 6.73
C LEU A 47 2.47 19.26 6.06
N SER A 48 3.62 18.74 6.49
CA SER A 48 4.23 17.53 5.96
C SER A 48 4.74 16.59 7.06
N MET A 49 5.15 15.41 6.63
CA MET A 49 5.80 14.43 7.49
C MET A 49 6.91 13.69 6.74
N THR A 50 7.86 13.19 7.50
CA THR A 50 8.88 12.21 7.10
C THR A 50 8.85 11.04 8.07
N PHE A 51 9.70 10.06 7.84
CA PHE A 51 9.95 9.00 8.81
C PHE A 51 11.33 9.17 9.44
N ASN A 52 11.45 8.74 10.70
CA ASN A 52 12.74 8.66 11.37
C ASN A 52 13.67 7.70 10.60
N PRO A 53 14.83 8.17 10.10
CA PRO A 53 15.77 7.35 9.34
C PRO A 53 16.16 6.05 10.05
N ASP A 54 16.35 6.06 11.37
CA ASP A 54 16.74 4.88 12.16
C ASP A 54 15.69 3.74 12.16
N GLN A 55 14.47 4.02 11.70
CA GLN A 55 13.38 3.05 11.66
C GLN A 55 12.98 2.63 10.24
N ILE A 56 13.37 3.40 9.22
CA ILE A 56 12.96 3.19 7.83
C ILE A 56 13.40 1.81 7.33
N GLU A 57 14.67 1.44 7.52
CA GLU A 57 15.20 0.16 7.08
C GLU A 57 14.37 -1.00 7.64
N ARG A 58 14.18 -1.00 8.96
CA ARG A 58 13.43 -2.05 9.67
C ARG A 58 11.97 -2.16 9.20
N LEU A 59 11.32 -1.04 8.90
CA LEU A 59 9.89 -0.99 8.58
C LEU A 59 9.61 -1.31 7.11
N PHE A 60 10.45 -0.83 6.20
CA PHE A 60 10.14 -0.83 4.77
C PHE A 60 11.08 -1.68 3.92
N TYR A 61 12.35 -1.91 4.36
CA TYR A 61 13.41 -2.44 3.51
C TYR A 61 14.20 -3.60 4.12
N HIS A 62 13.73 -4.20 5.22
CA HIS A 62 14.50 -5.18 5.99
C HIS A 62 14.86 -6.48 5.25
N ASP A 63 14.21 -6.78 4.13
CA ASP A 63 14.46 -7.92 3.24
C ASP A 63 15.05 -7.51 1.89
N CYS A 64 15.33 -6.22 1.73
CA CYS A 64 15.84 -5.68 0.48
C CYS A 64 17.36 -5.89 0.33
N PRO A 65 17.88 -5.89 -0.92
CA PRO A 65 19.32 -5.98 -1.16
C PRO A 65 20.11 -4.86 -0.47
N PRO A 66 21.39 -5.12 -0.10
CA PRO A 66 22.27 -4.08 0.41
C PRO A 66 22.32 -2.86 -0.53
N GLY A 67 22.36 -1.65 0.04
CA GLY A 67 22.33 -0.38 -0.69
C GLY A 67 20.93 0.16 -0.98
N THR A 68 19.87 -0.65 -0.79
CA THR A 68 18.48 -0.17 -1.00
C THR A 68 18.08 0.90 0.01
N TYR A 69 18.48 0.75 1.26
CA TYR A 69 18.17 1.72 2.30
C TYR A 69 18.83 3.06 2.04
N GLU A 70 20.12 3.07 1.69
CA GLU A 70 20.88 4.27 1.34
C GLU A 70 20.27 4.98 0.14
N PHE A 71 19.97 4.21 -0.92
CA PHE A 71 19.26 4.73 -2.09
C PHE A 71 17.91 5.36 -1.70
N ALA A 72 17.14 4.70 -0.84
CA ALA A 72 15.86 5.22 -0.39
C ALA A 72 15.99 6.54 0.36
N LEU A 73 16.97 6.66 1.27
CA LEU A 73 17.22 7.90 2.02
C LEU A 73 17.53 9.09 1.12
N GLU A 74 18.29 8.86 0.04
CA GLU A 74 18.64 9.91 -0.93
C GLU A 74 17.44 10.38 -1.77
N HIS A 75 16.40 9.54 -1.92
CA HIS A 75 15.27 9.80 -2.81
C HIS A 75 13.95 10.06 -2.08
N LEU A 76 13.88 9.78 -0.77
CA LEU A 76 12.68 10.08 0.01
C LEU A 76 12.51 11.59 0.20
N SER A 77 11.29 12.06 0.04
CA SER A 77 10.91 13.45 0.25
C SER A 77 9.77 13.57 1.29
N PRO A 78 9.61 14.73 1.94
CA PRO A 78 8.50 14.96 2.83
C PRO A 78 7.15 14.76 2.15
N GLN A 79 6.26 14.05 2.81
CA GLN A 79 4.90 13.79 2.33
C GLN A 79 3.91 14.78 2.93
N ALA A 80 3.08 15.40 2.08
CA ALA A 80 2.03 16.31 2.55
C ALA A 80 1.01 15.58 3.44
N LEU A 81 0.60 16.20 4.55
CA LEU A 81 -0.39 15.64 5.48
C LEU A 81 -1.84 15.82 5.01
N LYS A 82 -2.12 16.86 4.24
CA LYS A 82 -3.48 17.14 3.78
C LYS A 82 -4.11 15.97 3.02
N PRO A 83 -3.46 15.35 2.01
CA PRO A 83 -4.03 14.18 1.31
C PRO A 83 -4.33 13.01 2.24
N GLN A 84 -3.49 12.78 3.26
CA GLN A 84 -3.68 11.68 4.20
C GLN A 84 -4.85 11.88 5.17
N ARG A 85 -5.31 13.12 5.33
CA ARG A 85 -6.41 13.53 6.21
C ARG A 85 -7.69 13.88 5.47
N THR A 86 -7.64 13.86 4.13
CA THR A 86 -8.81 14.14 3.30
C THR A 86 -9.58 12.85 3.10
N ALA A 87 -10.87 12.88 3.41
CA ALA A 87 -11.77 11.76 3.17
C ALA A 87 -11.82 11.43 1.68
N ILE A 88 -11.88 10.15 1.37
CA ILE A 88 -12.03 9.66 0.00
C ILE A 88 -13.51 9.66 -0.33
N GLU A 89 -13.85 10.27 -1.46
CA GLU A 89 -15.20 10.37 -1.97
C GLU A 89 -15.27 9.85 -3.41
N GLY A 90 -16.43 9.40 -3.83
CA GLY A 90 -16.69 8.99 -5.21
C GLY A 90 -16.17 7.60 -5.55
N LEU A 91 -16.06 6.70 -4.59
CA LEU A 91 -15.69 5.30 -4.83
C LEU A 91 -16.74 4.55 -5.64
N GLU A 92 -17.98 5.04 -5.69
CA GLU A 92 -19.03 4.51 -6.56
C GLU A 92 -18.62 4.50 -8.03
N LYS A 93 -17.76 5.44 -8.46
CA LYS A 93 -17.19 5.48 -9.82
C LYS A 93 -16.24 4.31 -10.13
N THR A 94 -15.77 3.61 -9.11
CA THR A 94 -14.94 2.40 -9.27
C THR A 94 -15.75 1.12 -9.12
N LYS A 95 -17.09 1.24 -8.96
CA LYS A 95 -17.99 0.09 -8.90
C LYS A 95 -17.99 -0.61 -10.24
N GLY A 96 -17.73 -1.91 -10.22
CA GLY A 96 -17.61 -2.69 -11.46
C GLY A 96 -16.19 -2.79 -12.03
N ILE A 97 -15.24 -1.95 -11.57
CA ILE A 97 -13.83 -2.16 -11.92
C ILE A 97 -13.28 -3.34 -11.09
N PRO A 98 -12.73 -4.38 -11.76
CA PRO A 98 -12.11 -5.51 -11.06
C PRO A 98 -11.02 -5.03 -10.08
N LYS A 99 -10.94 -5.68 -8.93
CA LYS A 99 -9.96 -5.34 -7.89
C LYS A 99 -9.20 -6.58 -7.48
N ALA A 100 -7.90 -6.44 -7.24
CA ALA A 100 -7.07 -7.47 -6.64
C ALA A 100 -6.25 -6.88 -5.51
N TYR A 101 -5.88 -7.71 -4.54
CA TYR A 101 -5.04 -7.32 -3.42
C TYR A 101 -3.86 -8.29 -3.27
N ILE A 102 -2.66 -7.75 -3.14
CA ILE A 102 -1.44 -8.51 -2.85
C ILE A 102 -1.00 -8.18 -1.44
N VAL A 103 -1.07 -9.16 -0.55
CA VAL A 103 -0.58 -9.08 0.83
C VAL A 103 0.93 -9.29 0.83
N CYS A 104 1.70 -8.42 1.47
CA CYS A 104 3.11 -8.65 1.78
C CYS A 104 3.21 -9.29 3.16
N GLU A 105 3.60 -10.57 3.21
CA GLU A 105 3.48 -11.42 4.41
C GLU A 105 4.47 -11.07 5.53
N GLU A 106 5.52 -10.33 5.21
CA GLU A 106 6.54 -9.88 6.16
C GLU A 106 6.54 -8.35 6.35
N ASP A 107 5.44 -7.70 5.93
CA ASP A 107 5.30 -6.24 6.03
C ASP A 107 5.28 -5.77 7.49
N ARG A 108 6.23 -4.90 7.83
CA ARG A 108 6.37 -4.28 9.16
C ARG A 108 5.84 -2.82 9.19
N ALA A 109 5.40 -2.29 8.05
CA ALA A 109 4.80 -0.95 7.94
C ALA A 109 3.27 -1.01 8.04
N ILE A 110 2.64 -1.89 7.26
CA ILE A 110 1.21 -2.20 7.34
C ILE A 110 1.08 -3.68 7.70
N PRO A 111 0.73 -4.04 8.93
CA PRO A 111 0.71 -5.42 9.38
C PRO A 111 -0.08 -6.35 8.45
N PRO A 112 0.44 -7.54 8.10
CA PRO A 112 -0.24 -8.46 7.18
C PRO A 112 -1.66 -8.85 7.62
N ALA A 113 -1.89 -8.94 8.93
CA ALA A 113 -3.23 -9.18 9.47
C ALA A 113 -4.22 -8.07 9.10
N PHE A 114 -3.76 -6.83 9.13
CA PHE A 114 -4.59 -5.69 8.71
C PHE A 114 -4.77 -5.63 7.19
N GLN A 115 -3.75 -5.97 6.40
CA GLN A 115 -3.88 -6.11 4.95
C GLN A 115 -4.96 -7.14 4.60
N ARG A 116 -4.96 -8.31 5.25
CA ARG A 116 -6.00 -9.35 5.05
C ARG A 116 -7.38 -8.87 5.50
N TYR A 117 -7.46 -8.14 6.62
CA TYR A 117 -8.70 -7.55 7.07
C TYR A 117 -9.30 -6.60 6.02
N MET A 118 -8.49 -5.72 5.44
CA MET A 118 -8.94 -4.82 4.38
C MET A 118 -9.37 -5.59 3.11
N ALA A 119 -8.64 -6.64 2.75
CA ALA A 119 -8.93 -7.46 1.58
C ALA A 119 -10.07 -8.46 1.77
N ALA A 120 -10.60 -8.63 2.98
CA ALA A 120 -11.59 -9.67 3.29
C ALA A 120 -12.90 -9.56 2.49
N GLY A 121 -13.24 -8.36 2.01
CA GLY A 121 -14.40 -8.14 1.13
C GLY A 121 -14.20 -8.54 -0.33
N LEU A 122 -12.96 -8.88 -0.75
CA LEU A 122 -12.68 -9.36 -2.08
C LEU A 122 -12.84 -10.89 -2.16
N PRO A 123 -13.23 -11.46 -3.31
CA PRO A 123 -13.21 -12.90 -3.55
C PRO A 123 -11.82 -13.50 -3.29
N ASP A 124 -11.75 -14.79 -2.92
CA ASP A 124 -10.49 -15.49 -2.70
C ASP A 124 -9.58 -15.48 -3.93
N THR A 125 -10.17 -15.56 -5.12
CA THR A 125 -9.48 -15.49 -6.41
C THR A 125 -8.82 -14.16 -6.70
N GLN A 126 -9.18 -13.11 -5.97
CA GLN A 126 -8.64 -11.76 -6.10
C GLN A 126 -7.70 -11.37 -4.95
N ARG A 127 -7.38 -12.33 -4.07
CA ARG A 127 -6.47 -12.15 -2.93
C ARG A 127 -5.21 -12.98 -3.12
N PHE A 128 -4.09 -12.31 -3.21
CA PHE A 128 -2.77 -12.87 -3.46
C PHE A 128 -1.82 -12.53 -2.33
N SER A 129 -0.67 -13.17 -2.27
CA SER A 129 0.38 -12.80 -1.32
C SER A 129 1.78 -12.99 -1.89
N LEU A 130 2.73 -12.24 -1.30
CA LEU A 130 4.17 -12.36 -1.52
C LEU A 130 4.87 -12.48 -0.17
N PRO A 131 5.87 -13.36 -0.03
CA PRO A 131 6.67 -13.48 1.20
C PRO A 131 7.74 -12.39 1.24
N THR A 132 7.31 -11.13 1.38
CA THR A 132 8.18 -9.95 1.30
C THR A 132 7.80 -8.91 2.35
N SER A 133 8.73 -7.95 2.58
CA SER A 133 8.48 -6.72 3.32
C SER A 133 7.53 -5.78 2.56
N HIS A 134 7.43 -4.53 3.03
CA HIS A 134 6.64 -3.46 2.41
C HIS A 134 7.12 -3.04 1.01
N SER A 135 8.32 -3.47 0.60
CA SER A 135 8.95 -3.00 -0.65
C SER A 135 9.30 -4.13 -1.63
N PRO A 136 8.30 -4.94 -2.07
CA PRO A 136 8.53 -6.09 -2.95
C PRO A 136 9.12 -5.72 -4.31
N PHE A 137 8.98 -4.49 -4.75
CA PHE A 137 9.59 -3.96 -5.97
C PHE A 137 11.12 -3.87 -5.87
N PHE A 138 11.70 -3.85 -4.66
CA PHE A 138 13.13 -3.97 -4.41
C PHE A 138 13.53 -5.38 -3.99
N SER A 139 12.80 -6.01 -3.05
CA SER A 139 13.19 -7.31 -2.49
C SER A 139 12.91 -8.48 -3.42
N ALA A 140 11.82 -8.44 -4.19
CA ALA A 140 11.39 -9.53 -5.05
C ALA A 140 10.81 -9.07 -6.40
N PRO A 141 11.51 -8.23 -7.20
CA PRO A 141 10.96 -7.58 -8.39
C PRO A 141 10.46 -8.57 -9.44
N LYS A 142 11.13 -9.72 -9.61
CA LYS A 142 10.71 -10.75 -10.56
C LYS A 142 9.42 -11.42 -10.13
N ALA A 143 9.30 -11.78 -8.84
CA ALA A 143 8.09 -12.41 -8.30
C ALA A 143 6.91 -11.45 -8.37
N LEU A 144 7.12 -10.17 -8.03
CA LEU A 144 6.10 -9.13 -8.15
C LEU A 144 5.65 -8.95 -9.61
N ALA A 145 6.59 -8.83 -10.55
CA ALA A 145 6.27 -8.67 -11.97
C ALA A 145 5.46 -9.86 -12.51
N GLN A 146 5.84 -11.09 -12.14
CA GLN A 146 5.09 -12.29 -12.50
C GLN A 146 3.67 -12.26 -11.93
N GLN A 147 3.53 -11.98 -10.63
CA GLN A 147 2.23 -11.90 -9.96
C GLN A 147 1.32 -10.85 -10.62
N LEU A 148 1.84 -9.65 -10.90
CA LEU A 148 1.09 -8.58 -11.56
C LEU A 148 0.65 -9.00 -12.97
N SER A 149 1.52 -9.69 -13.72
CA SER A 149 1.21 -10.21 -15.06
C SER A 149 0.10 -11.28 -15.02
N ASP A 150 0.15 -12.16 -14.04
CA ASP A 150 -0.85 -13.24 -13.90
C ASP A 150 -2.21 -12.66 -13.50
N ILE A 151 -2.25 -11.73 -12.55
CA ILE A 151 -3.47 -11.00 -12.17
C ILE A 151 -4.05 -10.27 -13.39
N ALA A 152 -3.22 -9.56 -14.14
CA ALA A 152 -3.69 -8.82 -15.32
C ALA A 152 -4.30 -9.74 -16.37
N ARG A 153 -3.76 -10.93 -16.58
CA ARG A 153 -4.26 -11.89 -17.57
C ARG A 153 -5.57 -12.57 -17.15
N VAL A 154 -5.67 -12.95 -15.88
CA VAL A 154 -6.79 -13.76 -15.38
C VAL A 154 -7.98 -12.88 -14.97
N GLU A 155 -7.74 -11.84 -14.20
CA GLU A 155 -8.79 -11.06 -13.56
C GLU A 155 -9.22 -9.82 -14.37
N LEU A 156 -8.32 -9.28 -15.20
CA LEU A 156 -8.56 -8.01 -15.89
C LEU A 156 -8.89 -8.17 -17.38
N MET A 157 -8.59 -9.34 -17.98
CA MET A 157 -8.88 -9.63 -19.40
C MET A 157 -10.09 -10.54 -19.61
N SER A 158 -10.78 -10.93 -18.55
CA SER A 158 -11.97 -11.81 -18.58
C SER A 158 -13.30 -11.05 -18.69
N VAL A 159 -13.26 -9.80 -19.17
CA VAL A 159 -14.45 -8.97 -19.40
C VAL A 159 -14.71 -8.80 -20.88
#